data_588eeb01e7333fd165b43c8a741930ba
#
_entry.id   588eeb01e7333fd165b43c8a741930ba
#
_cell.length_a   1.000
_cell.length_b   1.000
_cell.length_c   1.000
_cell.angle_alpha   90.00
_cell.angle_beta   90.00
_cell.angle_gamma   90.00
#
_symmetry.space_group_name_H-M   'P 1'
#
loop_
_entity.id
_entity.type
_entity.pdbx_description
1 polymer ?
#
loop_
_entity_poly.entity_id
_entity_poly.type
_entity_poly.pdbx_seq_one_letter_code
_entity_poly.pdbx_strand_id
1 'polypeptide(L)'
;MSETTLRLDRPLKMVTICLGQMQTNCYIVENTKTNQAFVFDPGDQGERIMDTLKEDGMELAGVCLTHGHFDHVTAMEELRRDLGVPVYACEQEQAVLADPDKNLSVQFQGGGLHLKADMLLKDGETFEAAGYTFQMLHTPGHTEGSCCYYVKSERVLFSGDTLFEGSYGRIDFPTGSGRQMIHSVADILLNLPDDTNVYPGHMGYTTIADEKQYNPLAGYRGREA
;
A
#
# COMPACT_ATOMS: atom_id res chain seq x y z
N MET A 1 -2.98 -22.03 1.61
CA MET A 1 -3.74 -20.94 0.95
C MET A 1 -3.01 -20.62 -0.35
N SER A 2 -3.71 -20.52 -1.46
CA SER A 2 -3.11 -20.41 -2.79
C SER A 2 -2.50 -19.01 -2.98
N GLU A 3 -1.24 -18.96 -3.34
CA GLU A 3 -0.62 -17.76 -3.91
C GLU A 3 -1.24 -17.55 -5.30
N THR A 4 -1.78 -16.36 -5.52
CA THR A 4 -2.31 -16.02 -6.84
C THR A 4 -1.27 -15.19 -7.57
N THR A 5 -0.59 -15.79 -8.54
CA THR A 5 0.34 -15.08 -9.41
C THR A 5 -0.44 -14.57 -10.63
N LEU A 6 -0.70 -13.27 -10.69
CA LEU A 6 -1.22 -12.61 -11.89
C LEU A 6 -0.05 -12.37 -12.85
N ARG A 7 0.06 -13.20 -13.88
CA ARG A 7 0.96 -12.94 -14.99
C ARG A 7 0.27 -11.98 -15.97
N LEU A 8 0.65 -10.73 -15.90
CA LEU A 8 0.45 -9.83 -17.02
C LEU A 8 1.53 -10.18 -18.07
N ASP A 9 1.22 -10.14 -19.37
CA ASP A 9 2.21 -10.31 -20.48
C ASP A 9 3.18 -9.10 -20.57
N ARG A 10 3.55 -8.54 -19.42
CA ARG A 10 4.39 -7.36 -19.23
C ARG A 10 5.55 -7.73 -18.31
N PRO A 11 6.66 -6.97 -18.33
CA PRO A 11 7.78 -7.25 -17.43
C PRO A 11 7.46 -7.10 -15.95
N LEU A 12 6.34 -6.47 -15.58
CA LEU A 12 5.85 -6.38 -14.21
C LEU A 12 5.13 -7.68 -13.85
N LYS A 13 5.73 -8.44 -12.95
CA LYS A 13 5.12 -9.60 -12.29
C LYS A 13 4.71 -9.19 -10.89
N MET A 14 3.56 -9.63 -10.44
CA MET A 14 3.09 -9.36 -9.09
C MET A 14 2.72 -10.66 -8.39
N VAL A 15 3.21 -10.81 -7.17
CA VAL A 15 2.83 -11.88 -6.24
C VAL A 15 2.06 -11.24 -5.10
N THR A 16 0.88 -11.75 -4.79
CA THR A 16 0.06 -11.31 -3.64
C THR A 16 0.12 -12.36 -2.56
N ILE A 17 0.48 -11.95 -1.35
CA ILE A 17 0.52 -12.80 -0.17
C ILE A 17 -0.44 -12.22 0.86
N CYS A 18 -1.49 -12.97 1.21
CA CYS A 18 -2.37 -12.58 2.31
C CYS A 18 -1.70 -12.93 3.64
N LEU A 19 -1.50 -11.95 4.50
CA LEU A 19 -0.69 -12.05 5.72
C LEU A 19 -1.51 -11.81 6.99
N GLY A 20 -1.09 -12.49 8.07
CA GLY A 20 -1.58 -12.27 9.42
C GLY A 20 -3.06 -12.55 9.64
N GLN A 21 -3.53 -12.21 10.85
CA GLN A 21 -4.92 -12.43 11.26
C GLN A 21 -5.88 -11.43 10.60
N MET A 22 -5.38 -10.24 10.24
CA MET A 22 -6.16 -9.19 9.56
C MET A 22 -6.32 -9.47 8.08
N GLN A 23 -5.63 -10.49 7.53
CA GLN A 23 -5.67 -10.88 6.13
C GLN A 23 -5.26 -9.73 5.19
N THR A 24 -4.21 -9.02 5.58
CA THR A 24 -3.67 -7.90 4.80
C THR A 24 -2.98 -8.40 3.54
N ASN A 25 -3.25 -7.76 2.42
CA ASN A 25 -2.60 -8.05 1.15
C ASN A 25 -1.21 -7.41 1.12
N CYS A 26 -0.18 -8.23 1.16
CA CYS A 26 1.19 -7.83 0.85
C CYS A 26 1.46 -8.10 -0.62
N TYR A 27 1.99 -7.10 -1.33
CA TYR A 27 2.32 -7.23 -2.75
C TYR A 27 3.82 -7.22 -2.97
N ILE A 28 4.33 -8.22 -3.70
CA ILE A 28 5.70 -8.23 -4.21
C ILE A 28 5.63 -7.92 -5.70
N VAL A 29 6.23 -6.81 -6.10
CA VAL A 29 6.26 -6.33 -7.48
C VAL A 29 7.65 -6.55 -8.04
N GLU A 30 7.77 -7.43 -9.01
CA GLU A 30 9.02 -7.80 -9.66
C GLU A 30 9.10 -7.22 -11.09
N ASN A 31 10.27 -6.75 -11.45
CA ASN A 31 10.66 -6.56 -12.85
C ASN A 31 11.38 -7.81 -13.35
N THR A 32 10.72 -8.61 -14.16
CA THR A 32 11.26 -9.90 -14.67
C THR A 32 12.48 -9.74 -15.59
N LYS A 33 12.84 -8.52 -16.00
CA LYS A 33 14.06 -8.25 -16.77
C LYS A 33 15.28 -8.03 -15.89
N THR A 34 15.08 -7.53 -14.66
CA THR A 34 16.17 -7.20 -13.74
C THR A 34 16.20 -8.06 -12.49
N ASN A 35 15.13 -8.83 -12.24
CA ASN A 35 14.83 -9.57 -11.02
C ASN A 35 14.76 -8.71 -9.77
N GLN A 36 14.74 -7.38 -9.92
CA GLN A 36 14.54 -6.47 -8.79
C GLN A 36 13.08 -6.44 -8.39
N ALA A 37 12.82 -6.42 -7.08
CA ALA A 37 11.48 -6.39 -6.51
C ALA A 37 11.29 -5.29 -5.48
N PHE A 38 10.03 -4.88 -5.30
CA PHE A 38 9.56 -4.04 -4.20
C PHE A 38 8.44 -4.76 -3.46
N VAL A 39 8.45 -4.60 -2.12
CA VAL A 39 7.39 -5.14 -1.26
C VAL A 39 6.52 -4.00 -0.76
N PHE A 40 5.20 -4.14 -0.89
CA PHE A 40 4.21 -3.22 -0.35
C PHE A 40 3.52 -3.86 0.84
N ASP A 41 3.42 -3.10 1.93
CA ASP A 41 2.71 -3.45 3.16
C ASP A 41 3.05 -4.85 3.71
N PRO A 42 4.31 -5.07 4.18
CA PRO A 42 4.71 -6.32 4.82
C PRO A 42 4.12 -6.41 6.23
N GLY A 43 2.85 -6.77 6.32
CA GLY A 43 2.07 -6.69 7.55
C GLY A 43 2.39 -7.77 8.59
N ASP A 44 2.92 -8.93 8.18
CA ASP A 44 3.23 -10.06 9.05
C ASP A 44 4.14 -11.06 8.32
N GLN A 45 4.60 -12.13 9.00
CA GLN A 45 5.28 -13.29 8.41
C GLN A 45 6.47 -12.92 7.49
N GLY A 46 7.40 -12.10 7.99
CA GLY A 46 8.57 -11.65 7.21
C GLY A 46 9.39 -12.79 6.62
N GLU A 47 9.56 -13.92 7.33
CA GLU A 47 10.22 -15.11 6.80
C GLU A 47 9.54 -15.62 5.51
N ARG A 48 8.20 -15.64 5.48
CA ARG A 48 7.45 -16.09 4.29
C ARG A 48 7.65 -15.17 3.10
N ILE A 49 7.74 -13.85 3.33
CA ILE A 49 8.06 -12.88 2.28
C ILE A 49 9.48 -13.13 1.76
N MET A 50 10.46 -13.33 2.65
CA MET A 50 11.85 -13.60 2.28
C MET A 50 12.00 -14.93 1.53
N ASP A 51 11.27 -15.98 1.95
CA ASP A 51 11.27 -17.27 1.25
C ASP A 51 10.71 -17.13 -0.17
N THR A 52 9.60 -16.39 -0.35
CA THR A 52 9.02 -16.10 -1.68
C THR A 52 10.02 -15.35 -2.57
N LEU A 53 10.69 -14.33 -2.05
CA LEU A 53 11.73 -13.60 -2.80
C LEU A 53 12.86 -14.54 -3.24
N LYS A 54 13.31 -15.41 -2.34
CA LYS A 54 14.41 -16.35 -2.59
C LYS A 54 14.02 -17.45 -3.60
N GLU A 55 12.83 -18.04 -3.47
CA GLU A 55 12.34 -19.10 -4.34
C GLU A 55 12.21 -18.62 -5.79
N ASP A 56 11.74 -17.40 -5.99
CA ASP A 56 11.59 -16.78 -7.31
C ASP A 56 12.87 -16.06 -7.80
N GLY A 57 13.95 -16.04 -6.99
CA GLY A 57 15.22 -15.41 -7.34
C GLY A 57 15.15 -13.89 -7.45
N MET A 58 14.25 -13.27 -6.70
CA MET A 58 14.05 -11.83 -6.68
C MET A 58 15.06 -11.13 -5.75
N GLU A 59 15.55 -9.96 -6.16
CA GLU A 59 16.38 -9.08 -5.35
C GLU A 59 15.53 -7.92 -4.83
N LEU A 60 15.28 -7.90 -3.53
CA LEU A 60 14.50 -6.82 -2.91
C LEU A 60 15.30 -5.51 -2.96
N ALA A 61 14.69 -4.46 -3.51
CA ALA A 61 15.28 -3.12 -3.63
C ALA A 61 14.68 -2.12 -2.62
N GLY A 62 13.53 -2.42 -2.02
CA GLY A 62 12.90 -1.59 -1.00
C GLY A 62 11.52 -2.06 -0.57
N VAL A 63 11.03 -1.44 0.50
CA VAL A 63 9.70 -1.64 1.06
C VAL A 63 8.92 -0.34 0.96
N CYS A 64 7.68 -0.38 0.47
CA CYS A 64 6.75 0.75 0.45
C CYS A 64 5.60 0.51 1.42
N LEU A 65 5.32 1.51 2.25
CA LEU A 65 4.20 1.49 3.18
C LEU A 65 3.11 2.43 2.69
N THR A 66 1.89 1.92 2.53
CA THR A 66 0.73 2.76 2.22
C THR A 66 0.27 3.55 3.43
N HIS A 67 0.39 2.97 4.62
CA HIS A 67 0.15 3.61 5.89
C HIS A 67 0.79 2.83 7.05
N GLY A 68 0.70 3.35 8.28
CA GLY A 68 1.47 2.87 9.42
C GLY A 68 0.72 1.93 10.37
N HIS A 69 -0.48 1.44 10.09
CA HIS A 69 -1.15 0.50 10.97
C HIS A 69 -0.39 -0.82 11.05
N PHE A 70 -0.44 -1.43 12.24
CA PHE A 70 0.40 -2.59 12.60
C PHE A 70 0.32 -3.74 11.60
N ASP A 71 -0.85 -4.01 11.05
CA ASP A 71 -1.09 -5.10 10.13
C ASP A 71 -0.55 -4.86 8.70
N HIS A 72 -0.04 -3.64 8.42
CA HIS A 72 0.67 -3.29 7.20
C HIS A 72 2.20 -3.19 7.38
N VAL A 73 2.70 -3.13 8.63
CA VAL A 73 4.10 -2.76 8.87
C VAL A 73 4.89 -3.71 9.75
N THR A 74 4.26 -4.72 10.37
CA THR A 74 4.91 -5.53 11.42
C THR A 74 6.19 -6.22 10.96
N ALA A 75 6.26 -6.70 9.71
CA ALA A 75 7.46 -7.37 9.18
C ALA A 75 8.48 -6.42 8.53
N MET A 76 8.20 -5.11 8.43
CA MET A 76 9.11 -4.19 7.73
C MET A 76 10.51 -4.11 8.34
N GLU A 77 10.62 -4.15 9.69
CA GLU A 77 11.90 -4.09 10.38
C GLU A 77 12.73 -5.37 10.17
N GLU A 78 12.08 -6.51 10.05
CA GLU A 78 12.73 -7.77 9.73
C GLU A 78 13.31 -7.72 8.32
N LEU A 79 12.55 -7.32 7.33
CA LEU A 79 13.02 -7.17 5.94
C LEU A 79 14.16 -6.15 5.83
N ARG A 80 14.02 -5.00 6.50
CA ARG A 80 15.04 -3.95 6.51
C ARG A 80 16.35 -4.44 7.13
N ARG A 81 16.29 -5.11 8.27
CA ARG A 81 17.46 -5.64 8.97
C ARG A 81 18.17 -6.72 8.18
N ASP A 82 17.41 -7.68 7.66
CA ASP A 82 17.97 -8.91 7.10
C ASP A 82 18.39 -8.75 5.64
N LEU A 83 17.75 -7.83 4.90
CA LEU A 83 18.04 -7.58 3.49
C LEU A 83 18.71 -6.21 3.22
N GLY A 84 18.80 -5.35 4.23
CA GLY A 84 19.51 -4.06 4.12
C GLY A 84 18.83 -3.05 3.20
N VAL A 85 17.50 -3.11 3.04
CA VAL A 85 16.75 -2.28 2.09
C VAL A 85 16.08 -1.08 2.74
N PRO A 86 15.89 0.05 2.01
CA PRO A 86 15.19 1.21 2.54
C PRO A 86 13.68 0.99 2.61
N VAL A 87 13.04 1.67 3.57
CA VAL A 87 11.59 1.73 3.75
C VAL A 87 11.10 3.11 3.34
N TYR A 88 10.11 3.16 2.43
CA TYR A 88 9.48 4.36 1.91
C TYR A 88 8.09 4.54 2.53
N ALA A 89 7.75 5.75 2.92
CA ALA A 89 6.42 6.15 3.39
C ALA A 89 6.12 7.61 3.07
N CYS A 90 4.86 8.00 3.13
CA CYS A 90 4.47 9.40 3.12
C CYS A 90 5.06 10.13 4.33
N GLU A 91 5.54 11.38 4.18
CA GLU A 91 6.17 12.14 5.27
C GLU A 91 5.22 12.35 6.47
N GLN A 92 3.92 12.51 6.21
CA GLN A 92 2.91 12.66 7.26
C GLN A 92 2.68 11.36 8.04
N GLU A 93 2.95 10.20 7.43
CA GLU A 93 2.75 8.90 8.08
C GLU A 93 3.82 8.59 9.14
N GLN A 94 4.94 9.32 9.14
CA GLN A 94 6.00 9.11 10.14
C GLN A 94 5.48 9.28 11.58
N ALA A 95 4.49 10.17 11.80
CA ALA A 95 3.88 10.37 13.11
C ALA A 95 3.00 9.18 13.55
N VAL A 96 2.40 8.47 12.60
CA VAL A 96 1.62 7.25 12.86
C VAL A 96 2.56 6.08 13.14
N LEU A 97 3.59 5.88 12.32
CA LEU A 97 4.61 4.84 12.49
C LEU A 97 5.29 4.91 13.88
N ALA A 98 5.58 6.12 14.34
CA ALA A 98 6.31 6.32 15.60
C ALA A 98 5.46 6.15 16.86
N ASP A 99 4.14 6.22 16.76
CA ASP A 99 3.20 6.23 17.88
C ASP A 99 2.39 4.93 17.96
N PRO A 100 2.63 4.07 18.97
CA PRO A 100 1.94 2.78 19.11
C PRO A 100 0.42 2.86 19.29
N ASP A 101 -0.10 3.97 19.78
CA ASP A 101 -1.55 4.19 19.89
C ASP A 101 -2.14 4.55 18.52
N LYS A 102 -1.41 5.33 17.71
CA LYS A 102 -1.83 5.70 16.36
C LYS A 102 -1.70 4.54 15.38
N ASN A 103 -0.62 3.76 15.46
CA ASN A 103 -0.43 2.59 14.60
C ASN A 103 -1.18 1.33 15.09
N LEU A 104 -1.92 1.45 16.18
CA LEU A 104 -2.81 0.43 16.76
C LEU A 104 -2.09 -0.80 17.33
N SER A 105 -0.76 -0.83 17.39
CA SER A 105 0.00 -2.01 17.85
C SER A 105 -0.24 -2.29 19.34
N VAL A 106 -0.44 -1.27 20.19
CA VAL A 106 -0.81 -1.46 21.60
C VAL A 106 -2.15 -2.17 21.71
N GLN A 107 -3.11 -1.79 20.88
CA GLN A 107 -4.48 -2.30 20.96
C GLN A 107 -4.61 -3.74 20.46
N PHE A 108 -3.90 -4.10 19.41
CA PHE A 108 -4.10 -5.38 18.72
C PHE A 108 -2.97 -6.39 18.87
N GLN A 109 -1.74 -5.95 19.20
CA GLN A 109 -0.58 -6.86 19.34
C GLN A 109 -0.11 -7.02 20.79
N GLY A 110 -0.65 -6.23 21.73
CA GLY A 110 -0.23 -6.28 23.14
C GLY A 110 1.18 -5.74 23.40
N GLY A 111 1.79 -5.07 22.42
CA GLY A 111 3.10 -4.42 22.51
C GLY A 111 3.19 -3.22 21.57
N GLY A 112 3.89 -2.17 21.97
CA GLY A 112 4.01 -0.95 21.18
C GLY A 112 5.08 -1.04 20.11
N LEU A 113 4.74 -0.80 18.84
CA LEU A 113 5.68 -0.63 17.76
C LEU A 113 6.06 0.85 17.63
N HIS A 114 7.37 1.15 17.67
CA HIS A 114 7.93 2.47 17.42
C HIS A 114 8.76 2.39 16.13
N LEU A 115 8.18 2.74 15.02
CA LEU A 115 8.74 2.52 13.70
C LEU A 115 9.13 3.84 13.03
N LYS A 116 10.00 3.73 12.03
CA LYS A 116 10.36 4.87 11.18
C LYS A 116 10.64 4.39 9.75
N ALA A 117 10.25 5.22 8.79
CA ALA A 117 10.68 5.04 7.41
C ALA A 117 12.05 5.72 7.18
N ASP A 118 12.79 5.24 6.18
CA ASP A 118 14.09 5.78 5.78
C ASP A 118 13.92 6.89 4.74
N MET A 119 12.94 6.74 3.84
CA MET A 119 12.65 7.66 2.76
C MET A 119 11.24 8.23 2.93
N LEU A 120 11.16 9.52 3.26
CA LEU A 120 9.91 10.22 3.46
C LEU A 120 9.53 10.97 2.18
N LEU A 121 8.42 10.56 1.57
CA LEU A 121 7.94 11.08 0.29
C LEU A 121 6.87 12.16 0.50
N LYS A 122 6.87 13.15 -0.38
CA LYS A 122 5.85 14.19 -0.46
C LYS A 122 4.80 13.86 -1.51
N ASP A 123 3.62 14.46 -1.38
CA ASP A 123 2.55 14.30 -2.37
C ASP A 123 3.02 14.61 -3.80
N GLY A 124 2.69 13.71 -4.72
CA GLY A 124 3.09 13.79 -6.11
C GLY A 124 4.55 13.42 -6.41
N GLU A 125 5.36 13.17 -5.38
CA GLU A 125 6.77 12.80 -5.56
C GLU A 125 6.91 11.46 -6.28
N THR A 126 7.90 11.37 -7.15
CA THR A 126 8.21 10.16 -7.92
C THR A 126 9.57 9.61 -7.55
N PHE A 127 9.70 8.29 -7.57
CA PHE A 127 10.98 7.61 -7.42
C PHE A 127 11.09 6.43 -8.39
N GLU A 128 12.31 6.12 -8.76
CA GLU A 128 12.61 4.97 -9.63
C GLU A 128 12.93 3.74 -8.78
N ALA A 129 12.24 2.65 -9.06
CA ALA A 129 12.42 1.39 -8.34
C ALA A 129 12.12 0.19 -9.22
N ALA A 130 12.95 -0.83 -9.17
CA ALA A 130 12.83 -2.04 -9.99
C ALA A 130 12.59 -1.73 -11.50
N GLY A 131 13.12 -0.60 -12.00
CA GLY A 131 12.94 -0.16 -13.39
C GLY A 131 11.56 0.41 -13.71
N TYR A 132 10.79 0.78 -12.70
CA TYR A 132 9.50 1.49 -12.83
C TYR A 132 9.55 2.83 -12.10
N THR A 133 8.80 3.80 -12.63
CA THR A 133 8.53 5.06 -11.95
C THR A 133 7.28 4.92 -11.09
N PHE A 134 7.44 5.00 -9.78
CA PHE A 134 6.35 5.07 -8.82
C PHE A 134 6.04 6.53 -8.48
N GLN A 135 4.77 6.90 -8.49
CA GLN A 135 4.30 8.17 -7.98
C GLN A 135 3.55 7.94 -6.67
N MET A 136 3.99 8.59 -5.60
CA MET A 136 3.25 8.61 -4.35
C MET A 136 2.14 9.66 -4.44
N LEU A 137 0.90 9.26 -4.12
CA LEU A 137 -0.27 10.12 -4.01
C LEU A 137 -0.70 10.16 -2.54
N HIS A 138 -0.65 11.32 -1.91
CA HIS A 138 -1.15 11.49 -0.54
C HIS A 138 -2.68 11.40 -0.55
N THR A 139 -3.23 10.41 0.13
CA THR A 139 -4.67 10.08 0.16
C THR A 139 -5.15 9.89 1.59
N PRO A 140 -5.11 10.97 2.41
CA PRO A 140 -5.46 10.90 3.82
C PRO A 140 -6.95 10.58 4.03
N GLY A 141 -7.25 10.04 5.22
CA GLY A 141 -8.63 9.74 5.61
C GLY A 141 -8.76 8.46 6.42
N HIS A 142 -8.01 7.42 6.10
CA HIS A 142 -7.84 6.24 6.95
C HIS A 142 -6.84 6.54 8.06
N THR A 143 -5.65 7.06 7.69
CA THR A 143 -4.73 7.77 8.57
C THR A 143 -4.41 9.16 7.99
N GLU A 144 -3.74 10.01 8.79
CA GLU A 144 -3.33 11.36 8.37
C GLU A 144 -2.28 11.36 7.25
N GLY A 145 -1.49 10.30 7.11
CA GLY A 145 -0.46 10.14 6.10
C GLY A 145 -0.70 8.98 5.14
N SER A 146 -1.90 8.38 5.13
CA SER A 146 -2.25 7.34 4.15
C SER A 146 -1.92 7.79 2.73
N CYS A 147 -1.32 6.91 1.95
CA CYS A 147 -0.94 7.20 0.57
C CYS A 147 -1.17 5.99 -0.34
N CYS A 148 -1.23 6.28 -1.63
CA CYS A 148 -1.25 5.27 -2.69
C CYS A 148 0.02 5.36 -3.51
N TYR A 149 0.44 4.25 -4.11
CA TYR A 149 1.56 4.22 -5.06
C TYR A 149 1.04 3.88 -6.45
N TYR A 150 1.25 4.80 -7.40
CA TYR A 150 0.77 4.68 -8.77
C TYR A 150 1.91 4.43 -9.75
N VAL A 151 1.82 3.33 -10.51
CA VAL A 151 2.71 3.03 -11.63
C VAL A 151 1.98 3.36 -12.92
N LYS A 152 2.17 4.57 -13.41
CA LYS A 152 1.42 5.13 -14.55
C LYS A 152 1.61 4.33 -15.83
N SER A 153 2.83 3.83 -16.12
CA SER A 153 3.14 3.04 -17.31
C SER A 153 2.37 1.72 -17.36
N GLU A 154 2.10 1.14 -16.20
CA GLU A 154 1.44 -0.15 -16.04
C GLU A 154 -0.05 -0.06 -15.71
N ARG A 155 -0.56 1.14 -15.42
CA ARG A 155 -1.93 1.35 -14.93
C ARG A 155 -2.21 0.54 -13.67
N VAL A 156 -1.29 0.59 -12.71
CA VAL A 156 -1.35 -0.13 -11.44
C VAL A 156 -1.34 0.87 -10.29
N LEU A 157 -2.26 0.69 -9.35
CA LEU A 157 -2.39 1.48 -8.13
C LEU A 157 -2.41 0.55 -6.91
N PHE A 158 -1.47 0.73 -5.99
CA PHE A 158 -1.52 0.14 -4.66
C PHE A 158 -2.20 1.15 -3.74
N SER A 159 -3.43 0.85 -3.32
CA SER A 159 -4.29 1.83 -2.63
C SER A 159 -4.28 1.71 -1.12
N GLY A 160 -3.63 0.69 -0.56
CA GLY A 160 -3.71 0.42 0.87
C GLY A 160 -5.15 0.43 1.35
N ASP A 161 -5.41 1.12 2.45
CA ASP A 161 -6.74 1.24 3.05
C ASP A 161 -7.45 2.54 2.68
N THR A 162 -7.15 3.09 1.50
CA THR A 162 -7.91 4.23 0.97
C THR A 162 -9.10 3.77 0.12
N LEU A 163 -8.87 2.91 -0.88
CA LEU A 163 -9.90 2.46 -1.82
C LEU A 163 -9.95 0.94 -1.88
N PHE A 164 -11.13 0.36 -1.62
CA PHE A 164 -11.43 -1.06 -1.72
C PHE A 164 -12.43 -1.34 -2.83
N GLU A 165 -12.59 -2.61 -3.20
CA GLU A 165 -13.65 -3.05 -4.13
C GLU A 165 -15.03 -2.67 -3.57
N GLY A 166 -15.71 -1.72 -4.23
CA GLY A 166 -17.02 -1.20 -3.83
C GLY A 166 -17.06 -0.54 -2.46
N SER A 167 -15.91 -0.12 -1.89
CA SER A 167 -15.82 0.39 -0.52
C SER A 167 -14.59 1.30 -0.32
N TYR A 168 -14.34 1.69 0.92
CA TYR A 168 -13.18 2.46 1.35
C TYR A 168 -12.79 2.09 2.78
N GLY A 169 -11.58 2.44 3.19
CA GLY A 169 -11.07 2.17 4.53
C GLY A 169 -11.84 2.90 5.62
N ARG A 170 -11.88 2.31 6.80
CA ARG A 170 -12.55 2.93 7.97
C ARG A 170 -11.87 4.24 8.38
N ILE A 171 -12.66 5.11 9.00
CA ILE A 171 -12.29 6.49 9.31
C ILE A 171 -12.41 6.83 10.80
N ASP A 172 -12.67 5.85 11.64
CA ASP A 172 -12.98 5.98 13.07
C ASP A 172 -11.81 5.64 14.00
N PHE A 173 -10.64 5.31 13.44
CA PHE A 173 -9.40 5.14 14.17
C PHE A 173 -8.67 6.49 14.41
N PRO A 174 -7.67 6.53 15.31
CA PRO A 174 -6.84 7.71 15.48
C PRO A 174 -6.34 8.27 14.15
N THR A 175 -6.40 9.61 13.98
CA THR A 175 -6.05 10.33 12.75
C THR A 175 -7.00 10.15 11.56
N GLY A 176 -8.05 9.31 11.69
CA GLY A 176 -9.05 9.09 10.64
C GLY A 176 -9.93 10.33 10.39
N SER A 177 -10.36 10.54 9.13
CA SER A 177 -11.16 11.68 8.71
C SER A 177 -12.05 11.36 7.52
N GLY A 178 -13.37 11.37 7.74
CA GLY A 178 -14.34 11.12 6.66
C GLY A 178 -14.29 12.17 5.54
N ARG A 179 -14.05 13.43 5.88
CA ARG A 179 -13.91 14.50 4.88
C ARG A 179 -12.71 14.28 3.98
N GLN A 180 -11.55 13.93 4.57
CA GLN A 180 -10.35 13.64 3.79
C GLN A 180 -10.52 12.37 2.97
N MET A 181 -11.17 11.32 3.49
CA MET A 181 -11.45 10.09 2.76
C MET A 181 -12.29 10.36 1.51
N ILE A 182 -13.35 11.17 1.63
CA ILE A 182 -14.19 11.58 0.49
C ILE A 182 -13.31 12.27 -0.56
N HIS A 183 -12.49 13.25 -0.17
CA HIS A 183 -11.59 13.95 -1.09
C HIS A 183 -10.59 12.99 -1.74
N SER A 184 -9.94 12.14 -0.97
CA SER A 184 -8.95 11.17 -1.46
C SER A 184 -9.54 10.22 -2.50
N VAL A 185 -10.70 9.64 -2.21
CA VAL A 185 -11.34 8.72 -3.15
C VAL A 185 -11.98 9.49 -4.32
N ALA A 186 -12.89 10.43 -4.07
CA ALA A 186 -13.71 11.03 -5.10
C ALA A 186 -12.92 12.00 -6.01
N ASP A 187 -12.00 12.80 -5.44
CA ASP A 187 -11.34 13.88 -6.17
C ASP A 187 -9.91 13.53 -6.61
N ILE A 188 -9.24 12.56 -5.95
CA ILE A 188 -7.90 12.10 -6.36
C ILE A 188 -8.01 10.80 -7.14
N LEU A 189 -8.42 9.70 -6.49
CA LEU A 189 -8.30 8.36 -7.07
C LEU A 189 -9.30 8.12 -8.22
N LEU A 190 -10.55 8.52 -8.09
CA LEU A 190 -11.55 8.38 -9.16
C LEU A 190 -11.31 9.34 -10.35
N ASN A 191 -10.26 10.16 -10.33
CA ASN A 191 -9.81 10.92 -11.51
C ASN A 191 -8.69 10.22 -12.28
N LEU A 192 -8.17 9.10 -11.78
CA LEU A 192 -7.24 8.27 -12.54
C LEU A 192 -7.94 7.65 -13.77
N PRO A 193 -7.15 7.18 -14.76
CA PRO A 193 -7.70 6.51 -15.94
C PRO A 193 -8.53 5.27 -15.58
N ASP A 194 -9.62 5.03 -16.33
CA ASP A 194 -10.58 3.96 -16.09
C ASP A 194 -9.93 2.56 -16.10
N ASP A 195 -8.92 2.36 -16.92
CA ASP A 195 -8.16 1.11 -17.08
C ASP A 195 -7.08 0.90 -15.99
N THR A 196 -7.09 1.71 -14.93
CA THR A 196 -6.18 1.51 -13.78
C THR A 196 -6.69 0.38 -12.91
N ASN A 197 -5.85 -0.65 -12.72
CA ASN A 197 -6.09 -1.73 -11.78
C ASN A 197 -5.71 -1.28 -10.36
N VAL A 198 -6.59 -1.55 -9.40
CA VAL A 198 -6.44 -1.16 -8.00
C VAL A 198 -6.20 -2.38 -7.14
N TYR A 199 -5.13 -2.35 -6.38
CA TYR A 199 -4.67 -3.39 -5.47
C TYR A 199 -4.72 -2.87 -4.03
N PRO A 200 -5.79 -3.18 -3.29
CA PRO A 200 -6.04 -2.66 -1.95
C PRO A 200 -5.32 -3.44 -0.85
N GLY A 201 -5.22 -2.85 0.35
CA GLY A 201 -4.67 -3.50 1.54
C GLY A 201 -5.50 -4.70 2.01
N HIS A 202 -6.79 -4.70 1.75
CA HIS A 202 -7.71 -5.79 2.08
C HIS A 202 -8.68 -6.07 0.94
N MET A 203 -9.34 -7.23 0.98
CA MET A 203 -10.35 -7.66 0.00
C MET A 203 -9.76 -7.99 -1.39
N GLY A 204 -10.61 -7.98 -2.42
CA GLY A 204 -10.25 -8.24 -3.81
C GLY A 204 -9.71 -7.00 -4.53
N TYR A 205 -9.08 -7.22 -5.68
CA TYR A 205 -8.68 -6.14 -6.59
C TYR A 205 -9.90 -5.60 -7.35
N THR A 206 -9.81 -4.35 -7.81
CA THR A 206 -10.84 -3.68 -8.59
C THR A 206 -10.22 -2.82 -9.69
N THR A 207 -11.04 -2.03 -10.38
CA THR A 207 -10.60 -1.05 -11.37
C THR A 207 -11.18 0.34 -11.07
N ILE A 208 -10.50 1.38 -11.53
CA ILE A 208 -11.05 2.75 -11.39
C ILE A 208 -12.40 2.88 -12.14
N ALA A 209 -12.62 2.14 -13.24
CA ALA A 209 -13.90 2.12 -13.93
C ALA A 209 -15.02 1.58 -13.05
N ASP A 210 -14.80 0.45 -12.37
CA ASP A 210 -15.79 -0.17 -11.49
C ASP A 210 -16.07 0.73 -10.27
N GLU A 211 -15.02 1.30 -9.66
CA GLU A 211 -15.20 2.19 -8.53
C GLU A 211 -15.91 3.51 -8.87
N LYS A 212 -15.74 4.05 -10.08
CA LYS A 212 -16.56 5.17 -10.57
C LYS A 212 -18.03 4.83 -10.63
N GLN A 213 -18.37 3.58 -10.87
CA GLN A 213 -19.76 3.13 -11.01
C GLN A 213 -20.35 2.68 -9.67
N TYR A 214 -19.60 1.98 -8.82
CA TYR A 214 -20.16 1.25 -7.68
C TYR A 214 -19.70 1.77 -6.32
N ASN A 215 -18.61 2.56 -6.24
CA ASN A 215 -18.13 3.05 -4.95
C ASN A 215 -19.13 4.02 -4.30
N PRO A 216 -19.42 3.87 -3.02
CA PRO A 216 -20.35 4.77 -2.31
C PRO A 216 -19.90 6.24 -2.30
N LEU A 217 -18.60 6.51 -2.47
CA LEU A 217 -18.05 7.87 -2.53
C LEU A 217 -18.05 8.47 -3.95
N ALA A 218 -18.35 7.71 -5.00
CA ALA A 218 -18.36 8.22 -6.38
C ALA A 218 -19.33 9.39 -6.57
N GLY A 219 -20.44 9.41 -5.83
CA GLY A 219 -21.43 10.49 -5.86
C GLY A 219 -20.96 11.83 -5.31
N TYR A 220 -19.82 11.90 -4.62
CA TYR A 220 -19.24 13.14 -4.06
C TYR A 220 -18.26 13.82 -5.02
N ARG A 221 -17.90 13.18 -6.13
CA ARG A 221 -16.94 13.71 -7.10
C ARG A 221 -17.31 15.11 -7.58
N GLY A 222 -16.35 16.06 -7.42
CA GLY A 222 -16.54 17.45 -7.81
C GLY A 222 -17.50 18.25 -6.92
N ARG A 223 -17.85 17.76 -5.73
CA ARG A 223 -18.63 18.50 -4.73
C ARG A 223 -17.68 18.99 -3.64
N GLU A 224 -17.85 20.25 -3.22
CA GLU A 224 -17.15 20.75 -2.02
C GLU A 224 -17.58 19.92 -0.81
N ALA A 225 -16.61 19.26 -0.12
CA ALA A 225 -16.83 18.43 1.05
C ALA A 225 -16.88 19.26 2.36
#